data_749e115682c5f400aa72d526b48c9f63
#
_entry.id   749e115682c5f400aa72d526b48c9f63
#
_cell.length_a   1.000
_cell.length_b   1.000
_cell.length_c   1.000
_cell.angle_alpha   90.00
_cell.angle_beta   90.00
_cell.angle_gamma   90.00
#
_symmetry.space_group_name_H-M   'P 1'
#
loop_
_entity.id
_entity.type
_entity.pdbx_description
1 polymer ?
#
loop_
_entity_poly.entity_id
_entity_poly.type
_entity_poly.pdbx_seq_one_letter_code
_entity_poly.pdbx_strand_id
1 'polypeptide(L)'
;EQAKALFHKMKDKILDKFQELEFKQRKKYAGFYSKRDGSAICTIEATKSKLKLIYSTSKKDLIPKSNFVQDVSKIGHWGIGNYRSEIKNDNDIEQAIPLIGKVYSDKIS
;
A
#
# COMPACT_ATOMS: atom_id res chain seq x y z
N GLU A 1 -17.08 9.76 -5.68
CA GLU A 1 -17.44 8.49 -5.09
C GLU A 1 -16.44 8.10 -3.99
N GLN A 2 -16.84 7.14 -3.17
CA GLN A 2 -16.14 6.82 -1.94
C GLN A 2 -14.69 6.35 -2.17
N ALA A 3 -14.47 5.47 -3.12
CA ALA A 3 -13.13 4.96 -3.37
C ALA A 3 -12.17 6.04 -3.85
N LYS A 4 -12.66 6.96 -4.68
CA LYS A 4 -11.85 8.07 -5.17
C LYS A 4 -11.43 9.00 -4.03
N ALA A 5 -12.35 9.32 -3.13
CA ALA A 5 -12.05 10.17 -1.98
C ALA A 5 -11.05 9.48 -1.05
N LEU A 6 -11.22 8.19 -0.80
CA LEU A 6 -10.28 7.42 0.03
C LEU A 6 -8.90 7.38 -0.60
N PHE A 7 -8.84 7.22 -1.92
CA PHE A 7 -7.56 7.18 -2.63
C PHE A 7 -6.79 8.50 -2.44
N HIS A 8 -7.47 9.62 -2.62
CA HIS A 8 -6.80 10.93 -2.45
C HIS A 8 -6.32 11.14 -1.02
N LYS A 9 -7.13 10.77 -0.03
CA LYS A 9 -6.73 10.87 1.38
C LYS A 9 -5.51 10.01 1.67
N MET A 10 -5.52 8.77 1.19
CA MET A 10 -4.44 7.84 1.44
C MET A 10 -3.16 8.27 0.75
N LYS A 11 -3.26 8.70 -0.51
CA LYS A 11 -2.11 9.22 -1.26
C LYS A 11 -1.46 10.39 -0.53
N ASP A 12 -2.27 11.34 -0.07
CA ASP A 12 -1.74 12.52 0.62
C ASP A 12 -1.05 12.12 1.92
N LYS A 13 -1.63 11.22 2.68
CA LYS A 13 -1.01 10.76 3.94
C LYS A 13 0.30 10.02 3.70
N ILE A 14 0.34 9.15 2.69
CA ILE A 14 1.57 8.42 2.37
C ILE A 14 2.68 9.37 1.95
N LEU A 15 2.40 10.28 1.04
CA LEU A 15 3.42 11.21 0.55
C LEU A 15 3.86 12.22 1.60
N ASP A 16 2.96 12.61 2.50
CA ASP A 16 3.29 13.51 3.58
C ASP A 16 4.19 12.84 4.62
N LYS A 17 3.89 11.61 4.97
CA LYS A 17 4.63 10.88 6.00
C LYS A 17 5.95 10.29 5.50
N PHE A 18 5.99 9.83 4.26
CA PHE A 18 7.15 9.14 3.71
C PHE A 18 7.72 9.93 2.54
N GLN A 19 8.54 10.92 2.84
CA GLN A 19 8.98 11.91 1.85
C GLN A 19 9.98 11.38 0.83
N GLU A 20 10.56 10.20 1.07
CA GLU A 20 11.45 9.56 0.10
C GLU A 20 10.69 8.76 -0.96
N LEU A 21 9.36 8.85 -0.97
CA LEU A 21 8.55 8.10 -1.92
C LEU A 21 8.09 8.94 -3.09
N GLU A 22 8.06 8.31 -4.25
CA GLU A 22 7.56 8.87 -5.49
C GLU A 22 6.29 8.15 -5.90
N PHE A 23 5.25 8.92 -6.22
CA PHE A 23 3.97 8.37 -6.69
C PHE A 23 4.01 8.19 -8.20
N LYS A 24 3.54 7.03 -8.68
CA LYS A 24 3.39 6.79 -10.12
C LYS A 24 2.05 6.14 -10.41
N GLN A 25 1.29 6.77 -11.30
CA GLN A 25 0.03 6.20 -11.77
C GLN A 25 0.33 5.20 -12.88
N ARG A 26 -0.16 3.97 -12.71
CA ARG A 26 -0.08 2.94 -13.74
C ARG A 26 -1.45 2.71 -14.33
N LYS A 27 -1.55 1.84 -15.33
CA LYS A 27 -2.81 1.60 -16.04
C LYS A 27 -3.89 1.00 -15.13
N LYS A 28 -3.52 0.03 -14.28
CA LYS A 28 -4.47 -0.70 -13.45
C LYS A 28 -4.34 -0.40 -11.96
N TYR A 29 -3.28 0.28 -11.55
CA TYR A 29 -3.03 0.58 -10.15
C TYR A 29 -2.11 1.80 -10.03
N ALA A 30 -1.98 2.30 -8.82
CA ALA A 30 -1.06 3.38 -8.51
C ALA A 30 0.02 2.84 -7.56
N GLY A 31 1.26 3.26 -7.73
CA GLY A 31 2.36 2.77 -6.92
C GLY A 31 3.13 3.86 -6.22
N PHE A 32 3.77 3.48 -5.10
CA PHE A 32 4.64 4.36 -4.33
C PHE A 32 6.01 3.69 -4.26
N TYR A 33 7.04 4.38 -4.74
CA TYR A 33 8.35 3.82 -4.98
C TYR A 33 9.42 4.65 -4.29
N SER A 34 10.51 3.99 -3.87
CA SER A 34 11.65 4.69 -3.29
C SER A 34 12.30 5.60 -4.33
N LYS A 35 12.55 6.85 -3.97
CA LYS A 35 13.29 7.78 -4.82
C LYS A 35 14.75 7.38 -4.98
N ARG A 36 15.28 6.58 -4.05
CA ARG A 36 16.68 6.18 -4.07
C ARG A 36 16.98 5.15 -5.13
N ASP A 37 16.17 4.08 -5.19
CA ASP A 37 16.47 2.95 -6.05
C ASP A 37 15.26 2.45 -6.87
N GLY A 38 14.12 3.13 -6.73
CA GLY A 38 12.93 2.76 -7.48
C GLY A 38 12.19 1.54 -6.97
N SER A 39 12.59 0.97 -5.82
CA SER A 39 11.90 -0.19 -5.30
C SER A 39 10.48 0.15 -4.84
N ALA A 40 9.54 -0.77 -5.08
CA ALA A 40 8.15 -0.58 -4.70
C ALA A 40 7.99 -0.69 -3.20
N ILE A 41 7.18 0.20 -2.62
CA ILE A 41 6.84 0.16 -1.20
C ILE A 41 5.42 -0.34 -1.02
N CYS A 42 4.49 0.21 -1.77
CA CYS A 42 3.11 -0.28 -1.80
C CYS A 42 2.43 0.14 -3.10
N THR A 43 1.35 -0.56 -3.42
CA THR A 43 0.54 -0.23 -4.58
C THR A 43 -0.93 -0.24 -4.18
N ILE A 44 -1.74 0.53 -4.90
CA ILE A 44 -3.16 0.66 -4.60
C ILE A 44 -3.97 0.45 -5.87
N GLU A 45 -4.95 -0.43 -5.80
CA GLU A 45 -5.93 -0.63 -6.85
C GLU A 45 -7.29 -0.16 -6.32
N ALA A 46 -7.95 0.76 -7.02
CA ALA A 46 -9.26 1.25 -6.61
C ALA A 46 -10.35 0.41 -7.24
N THR A 47 -11.33 0.02 -6.43
CA THR A 47 -12.57 -0.59 -6.91
C THR A 47 -13.69 0.44 -6.76
N LYS A 48 -14.94 0.02 -6.94
CA LYS A 48 -16.07 0.95 -6.82
C LYS A 48 -16.24 1.51 -5.41
N SER A 49 -15.97 0.69 -4.39
CA SER A 49 -16.29 1.05 -3.00
C SER A 49 -15.12 1.02 -2.05
N LYS A 50 -13.96 0.53 -2.49
CA LYS A 50 -12.82 0.35 -1.59
C LYS A 50 -11.53 0.39 -2.35
N LEU A 51 -10.42 0.41 -1.60
CA LEU A 51 -9.08 0.30 -2.17
C LEU A 51 -8.49 -1.04 -1.77
N LYS A 52 -7.70 -1.63 -2.67
CA LYS A 52 -6.90 -2.82 -2.37
C LYS A 52 -5.45 -2.36 -2.30
N LEU A 53 -4.89 -2.39 -1.11
CA LEU A 53 -3.51 -1.96 -0.86
C LEU A 53 -2.62 -3.19 -0.77
N ILE A 54 -1.60 -3.24 -1.63
CA ILE A 54 -0.60 -4.30 -1.60
C ILE A 54 0.66 -3.75 -0.94
N TYR A 55 1.13 -4.43 0.10
CA TYR A 55 2.41 -4.13 0.74
C TYR A 55 3.49 -4.85 -0.04
N SER A 56 4.45 -4.12 -0.56
CA SER A 56 5.42 -4.66 -1.53
C SER A 56 6.57 -5.40 -0.85
N THR A 57 6.22 -6.47 -0.15
CA THR A 57 7.19 -7.33 0.52
C THR A 57 6.75 -8.78 0.43
N SER A 58 7.74 -9.69 0.40
CA SER A 58 7.48 -11.12 0.54
C SER A 58 8.01 -11.65 1.88
N LYS A 59 8.53 -10.78 2.74
CA LYS A 59 9.08 -11.17 4.04
C LYS A 59 7.94 -11.54 4.99
N LYS A 60 7.90 -12.80 5.41
CA LYS A 60 6.78 -13.36 6.15
C LYS A 60 6.49 -12.65 7.47
N ASP A 61 7.51 -12.22 8.17
CA ASP A 61 7.32 -11.67 9.52
C ASP A 61 7.36 -10.14 9.56
N LEU A 62 7.54 -9.50 8.41
CA LEU A 62 7.59 -8.04 8.38
C LEU A 62 6.22 -7.41 8.64
N ILE A 63 5.18 -7.98 8.04
CA ILE A 63 3.81 -7.50 8.22
C ILE A 63 3.10 -8.47 9.18
N PRO A 64 2.68 -8.01 10.37
CA PRO A 64 2.01 -8.89 11.33
C PRO A 64 0.71 -9.46 10.79
N LYS A 65 0.45 -10.72 11.06
CA LYS A 65 -0.80 -11.36 10.69
C LYS A 65 -1.94 -10.76 11.51
N SER A 66 -3.04 -10.46 10.85
CA SER A 66 -4.24 -9.93 11.49
C SER A 66 -5.42 -10.08 10.56
N ASN A 67 -6.61 -9.75 11.05
CA ASN A 67 -7.80 -9.75 10.19
C ASN A 67 -7.74 -8.63 9.15
N PHE A 68 -6.91 -7.63 9.36
CA PHE A 68 -6.75 -6.51 8.43
C PHE A 68 -5.83 -6.84 7.26
N VAL A 69 -4.94 -7.82 7.39
CA VAL A 69 -3.95 -8.17 6.36
C VAL A 69 -4.18 -9.58 5.86
N GLN A 70 -4.26 -9.74 4.54
CA GLN A 70 -4.43 -11.03 3.89
C GLN A 70 -3.14 -11.42 3.16
N ASP A 71 -2.80 -12.71 3.23
CA ASP A 71 -1.73 -13.26 2.39
C ASP A 71 -2.33 -13.56 1.02
N VAL A 72 -1.84 -12.87 -0.01
CA VAL A 72 -2.34 -13.02 -1.38
C VAL A 72 -1.27 -13.59 -2.31
N SER A 73 -0.26 -14.26 -1.74
CA SER A 73 0.83 -14.82 -2.53
C SER A 73 0.36 -15.86 -3.56
N LYS A 74 -0.78 -16.48 -3.32
CA LYS A 74 -1.35 -17.49 -4.23
C LYS A 74 -2.56 -16.99 -5.01
N ILE A 75 -2.86 -15.70 -4.91
CA ILE A 75 -4.01 -15.07 -5.58
C ILE A 75 -3.48 -14.05 -6.58
N GLY A 76 -4.05 -14.02 -7.78
CA GLY A 76 -3.68 -13.02 -8.78
C GLY A 76 -4.03 -11.62 -8.29
N HIS A 77 -3.10 -10.66 -8.46
CA HIS A 77 -3.34 -9.28 -8.06
C HIS A 77 -2.40 -8.35 -8.84
N TRP A 78 -2.76 -7.07 -8.86
CA TRP A 78 -1.91 -6.04 -9.45
C TRP A 78 -0.92 -5.54 -8.40
N GLY A 79 0.28 -5.24 -8.84
CA GLY A 79 1.32 -4.76 -7.94
C GLY A 79 2.24 -5.87 -7.46
N ILE A 80 3.28 -5.47 -6.75
CA ILE A 80 4.34 -6.37 -6.27
C ILE A 80 4.19 -6.56 -4.77
N GLY A 81 4.15 -7.81 -4.32
CA GLY A 81 4.10 -8.13 -2.89
C GLY A 81 3.10 -9.22 -2.61
N ASN A 82 3.17 -9.78 -1.41
CA ASN A 82 2.38 -10.94 -1.01
C ASN A 82 1.29 -10.64 0.02
N TYR A 83 1.15 -9.39 0.46
CA TYR A 83 0.20 -9.05 1.53
C TYR A 83 -0.68 -7.90 1.10
N ARG A 84 -1.96 -7.98 1.48
CA ARG A 84 -2.97 -7.01 1.06
C ARG A 84 -3.86 -6.61 2.21
N SER A 85 -4.23 -5.31 2.26
CA SER A 85 -5.30 -4.82 3.11
C SER A 85 -6.37 -4.19 2.24
N GLU A 86 -7.62 -4.29 2.68
CA GLU A 86 -8.73 -3.57 2.05
C GLU A 86 -8.98 -2.30 2.84
N ILE A 87 -9.05 -1.18 2.12
CA ILE A 87 -9.25 0.14 2.74
C ILE A 87 -10.65 0.61 2.38
N LYS A 88 -11.51 0.68 3.39
CA LYS A 88 -12.92 1.02 3.21
C LYS A 88 -13.33 2.34 3.87
N ASN A 89 -12.49 2.82 4.79
CA ASN A 89 -12.80 4.02 5.57
C ASN A 89 -11.51 4.63 6.12
N ASP A 90 -11.64 5.78 6.80
CA ASP A 90 -10.50 6.50 7.35
C ASP A 90 -9.75 5.69 8.41
N ASN A 91 -10.46 4.89 9.20
CA ASN A 91 -9.82 4.06 10.21
C ASN A 91 -8.89 3.03 9.57
N ASP A 92 -9.29 2.47 8.43
CA ASP A 92 -8.44 1.52 7.69
C ASP A 92 -7.18 2.21 7.19
N ILE A 93 -7.28 3.45 6.75
CA ILE A 93 -6.09 4.22 6.34
C ILE A 93 -5.13 4.35 7.51
N GLU A 94 -5.65 4.70 8.70
CA GLU A 94 -4.80 4.85 9.88
C GLU A 94 -4.13 3.55 10.29
N GLN A 95 -4.80 2.42 10.10
CA GLN A 95 -4.21 1.11 10.39
C GLN A 95 -3.13 0.74 9.37
N ALA A 96 -3.29 1.14 8.11
CA ALA A 96 -2.36 0.79 7.04
C ALA A 96 -1.05 1.57 7.11
N ILE A 97 -1.08 2.83 7.54
CA ILE A 97 0.10 3.69 7.53
C ILE A 97 1.28 3.08 8.30
N PRO A 98 1.12 2.59 9.54
CA PRO A 98 2.25 1.94 10.24
C PRO A 98 2.80 0.72 9.51
N LEU A 99 1.94 -0.03 8.82
CA LEU A 99 2.37 -1.22 8.07
C LEU A 99 3.16 -0.82 6.82
N ILE A 100 2.73 0.22 6.14
CA ILE A 100 3.50 0.79 5.03
C ILE A 100 4.86 1.25 5.56
N GLY A 101 4.89 1.83 6.76
CA GLY A 101 6.12 2.26 7.41
C GLY A 101 7.09 1.14 7.64
N LYS A 102 6.62 -0.07 7.93
CA LYS A 102 7.49 -1.23 8.10
C LYS A 102 8.20 -1.60 6.78
N VAL A 103 7.47 -1.58 5.68
CA VAL A 103 8.06 -1.84 4.36
C VAL A 103 9.05 -0.74 4.00
N TYR A 104 8.66 0.50 4.24
CA TYR A 104 9.49 1.68 3.99
C TYR A 104 10.82 1.58 4.75
N SER A 105 10.76 1.30 6.06
CA SER A 105 11.95 1.18 6.88
C SER A 105 12.85 0.03 6.42
N ASP A 106 12.25 -1.08 6.04
CA ASP A 106 13.01 -2.25 5.59
C ASP A 106 13.78 -1.97 4.29
N LYS A 107 13.16 -1.23 3.38
CA LYS A 107 13.75 -1.02 2.04
C LYS A 107 14.61 0.24 1.94
N ILE A 108 14.36 1.24 2.75
CA ILE A 108 15.04 2.53 2.63
C ILE A 108 16.16 2.68 3.66
N SER A 109 16.01 2.08 4.82
CA SER A 109 17.11 2.08 5.80
C SER A 109 18.11 0.95 5.51
#